data_925688a08348e31e4a4d4ddbf460b0de
#
_entry.id   925688a08348e31e4a4d4ddbf460b0de
#
_cell.length_a   1.000
_cell.length_b   1.000
_cell.length_c   1.000
_cell.angle_alpha   90.00
_cell.angle_beta   90.00
_cell.angle_gamma   90.00
#
_symmetry.space_group_name_H-M   'P 1'
#
loop_
_entity.id
_entity.type
_entity.pdbx_description
1 polymer ?
#
loop_
_entity_poly.entity_id
_entity_poly.type
_entity_poly.pdbx_seq_one_letter_code
_entity_poly.pdbx_strand_id
1 'polypeptide(L)'
;MQRQKKQEMRAAAFYDLEGTLVSTNLVHTLGFYAQRQQGLLKTITKSAKTLAKIPLFAATDLYSRNVFNQVFFKSYEGESEDRLRYFSNELFEEVLKPAVFPGTFTLLEKSKKNGLRQVAITGALDFSVAPLLEYLGIEDFVANRLEFVNGYATGRLLPPVMASATKARWIREFAEREGISLSDSYAYSDSISDLPMLSIVGYPAAVNPDFRLKQTALQHDWAILNLK
;
A
#
# COMPACT_ATOMS: atom_id res chain seq x y z
N MET A 1 20.03 -40.30 17.66
CA MET A 1 19.62 -38.93 18.10
C MET A 1 19.87 -37.97 16.96
N GLN A 2 18.84 -37.72 16.13
CA GLN A 2 18.91 -36.70 15.08
C GLN A 2 18.63 -35.36 15.76
N ARG A 3 19.63 -34.48 15.82
CA ARG A 3 19.45 -33.08 16.12
C ARG A 3 18.57 -32.46 14.99
N GLN A 4 17.31 -32.25 15.26
CA GLN A 4 16.51 -31.34 14.43
C GLN A 4 17.28 -30.01 14.40
N LYS A 5 17.80 -29.63 13.23
CA LYS A 5 18.27 -28.27 12.96
C LYS A 5 17.07 -27.36 13.23
N LYS A 6 17.11 -26.63 14.35
CA LYS A 6 16.17 -25.56 14.64
C LYS A 6 16.28 -24.61 13.44
N GLN A 7 15.28 -24.62 12.58
CA GLN A 7 15.21 -23.71 11.45
C GLN A 7 15.17 -22.32 12.08
N GLU A 8 16.21 -21.52 11.89
CA GLU A 8 16.24 -20.15 12.37
C GLU A 8 15.04 -19.43 11.75
N MET A 9 14.07 -19.11 12.58
CA MET A 9 12.89 -18.36 12.14
C MET A 9 13.34 -16.98 11.71
N ARG A 10 13.11 -16.65 10.45
CA ARG A 10 13.47 -15.36 9.86
C ARG A 10 12.48 -14.31 10.36
N ALA A 11 12.94 -13.08 10.54
CA ALA A 11 12.06 -11.94 10.81
C ALA A 11 11.83 -11.13 9.52
N ALA A 12 10.74 -10.37 9.49
CA ALA A 12 10.41 -9.49 8.38
C ALA A 12 10.06 -8.07 8.83
N ALA A 13 10.14 -7.15 7.89
CA ALA A 13 9.64 -5.78 8.00
C ALA A 13 8.51 -5.60 6.98
N PHE A 14 7.30 -5.39 7.47
CA PHE A 14 6.10 -5.20 6.67
C PHE A 14 5.78 -3.71 6.56
N TYR A 15 5.67 -3.19 5.34
CA TYR A 15 5.47 -1.76 5.08
C TYR A 15 4.15 -1.52 4.36
N ASP A 16 3.34 -0.61 4.90
CA ASP A 16 2.38 0.10 4.06
C ASP A 16 3.13 1.10 3.16
N LEU A 17 2.52 1.56 2.05
CA LEU A 17 3.16 2.47 1.12
C LEU A 17 2.66 3.91 1.25
N GLU A 18 1.38 4.14 0.94
CA GLU A 18 0.78 5.47 0.88
C GLU A 18 0.70 6.12 2.26
N GLY A 19 1.30 7.29 2.42
CA GLY A 19 1.41 7.97 3.71
C GLY A 19 2.55 7.46 4.59
N THR A 20 3.04 6.23 4.33
CA THR A 20 4.09 5.55 5.09
C THR A 20 5.47 5.72 4.46
N LEU A 21 5.71 5.19 3.25
CA LEU A 21 6.99 5.32 2.51
C LEU A 21 6.94 6.44 1.48
N VAL A 22 5.75 6.80 1.00
CA VAL A 22 5.51 7.88 0.03
C VAL A 22 4.43 8.82 0.53
N SER A 23 4.52 10.10 0.17
CA SER A 23 3.54 11.14 0.55
C SER A 23 2.26 11.14 -0.30
N THR A 24 2.20 10.30 -1.35
CA THR A 24 1.02 10.15 -2.21
C THR A 24 -0.06 9.31 -1.55
N ASN A 25 -1.25 9.36 -2.17
CA ASN A 25 -2.38 8.50 -1.89
C ASN A 25 -3.04 8.03 -3.19
N LEU A 26 -4.01 7.13 -3.09
CA LEU A 26 -4.71 6.55 -4.24
C LEU A 26 -5.38 7.61 -5.14
N VAL A 27 -5.80 8.76 -4.59
CA VAL A 27 -6.44 9.83 -5.36
C VAL A 27 -5.47 10.49 -6.33
N HIS A 28 -4.19 10.65 -5.97
CA HIS A 28 -3.16 11.18 -6.87
C HIS A 28 -2.97 10.25 -8.07
N THR A 29 -2.90 8.94 -7.85
CA THR A 29 -2.79 7.93 -8.91
C THR A 29 -4.00 7.97 -9.85
N LEU A 30 -5.23 8.03 -9.29
CA LEU A 30 -6.43 8.15 -10.11
C LEU A 30 -6.46 9.47 -10.91
N GLY A 31 -6.03 10.58 -10.30
CA GLY A 31 -5.91 11.89 -10.95
C GLY A 31 -4.94 11.86 -12.13
N PHE A 32 -3.80 11.21 -11.96
CA PHE A 32 -2.83 11.01 -13.04
C PHE A 32 -3.45 10.28 -14.24
N TYR A 33 -4.12 9.15 -14.03
CA TYR A 33 -4.79 8.41 -15.11
C TYR A 33 -5.95 9.18 -15.73
N ALA A 34 -6.67 10.00 -14.94
CA ALA A 34 -7.76 10.83 -15.45
C ALA A 34 -7.28 11.91 -16.42
N GLN A 35 -6.06 12.43 -16.25
CA GLN A 35 -5.46 13.44 -17.12
C GLN A 35 -4.89 12.87 -18.42
N ARG A 36 -4.69 11.57 -18.52
CA ARG A 36 -4.09 10.88 -19.69
C ARG A 36 -5.11 10.11 -20.51
N GLN A 37 -6.29 10.69 -20.72
CA GLN A 37 -7.32 10.10 -21.58
C GLN A 37 -7.03 10.36 -23.07
N GLN A 38 -7.55 9.49 -23.92
CA GLN A 38 -7.50 9.74 -25.38
C GLN A 38 -8.48 10.85 -25.76
N GLY A 39 -7.94 12.03 -26.07
CA GLY A 39 -8.69 13.21 -26.50
C GLY A 39 -9.03 14.19 -25.40
N LEU A 40 -8.90 15.48 -25.72
CA LEU A 40 -9.04 16.59 -24.78
C LEU A 40 -10.38 16.59 -24.03
N LEU A 41 -11.49 16.34 -24.73
CA LEU A 41 -12.81 16.33 -24.13
C LEU A 41 -12.98 15.23 -23.09
N LYS A 42 -12.46 14.02 -23.37
CA LYS A 42 -12.46 12.89 -22.42
C LYS A 42 -11.58 13.20 -21.19
N THR A 43 -10.41 13.79 -21.41
CA THR A 43 -9.53 14.23 -20.32
C THR A 43 -10.22 15.23 -19.41
N ILE A 44 -10.82 16.28 -19.96
CA ILE A 44 -11.52 17.30 -19.16
C ILE A 44 -12.69 16.68 -18.37
N THR A 45 -13.53 15.90 -19.03
CA THR A 45 -14.70 15.28 -18.36
C THR A 45 -14.31 14.27 -17.28
N LYS A 46 -13.28 13.45 -17.52
CA LYS A 46 -12.81 12.47 -16.53
C LYS A 46 -12.13 13.16 -15.34
N SER A 47 -11.28 14.16 -15.58
CA SER A 47 -10.64 14.94 -14.53
C SER A 47 -11.67 15.68 -13.67
N ALA A 48 -12.64 16.33 -14.29
CA ALA A 48 -13.72 17.03 -13.57
C ALA A 48 -14.55 16.04 -12.70
N LYS A 49 -14.91 14.88 -13.24
CA LYS A 49 -15.61 13.82 -12.49
C LYS A 49 -14.78 13.28 -11.33
N THR A 50 -13.47 13.13 -11.50
CA THR A 50 -12.56 12.67 -10.45
C THR A 50 -12.48 13.70 -9.32
N LEU A 51 -12.29 14.99 -9.65
CA LEU A 51 -12.27 16.09 -8.67
C LEU A 51 -13.58 16.18 -7.88
N ALA A 52 -14.73 16.07 -8.56
CA ALA A 52 -16.05 16.12 -7.92
C ALA A 52 -16.29 14.95 -6.93
N LYS A 53 -15.57 13.83 -7.06
CA LYS A 53 -15.68 12.68 -6.16
C LYS A 53 -14.76 12.76 -4.94
N ILE A 54 -13.80 13.69 -4.87
CA ILE A 54 -12.84 13.77 -3.75
C ILE A 54 -13.55 13.87 -2.38
N PRO A 55 -14.57 14.71 -2.17
CA PRO A 55 -15.29 14.73 -0.89
C PRO A 55 -15.94 13.40 -0.54
N LEU A 56 -16.50 12.68 -1.54
CA LEU A 56 -17.08 11.36 -1.35
C LEU A 56 -16.00 10.33 -0.95
N PHE A 57 -14.83 10.37 -1.58
CA PHE A 57 -13.71 9.50 -1.21
C PHE A 57 -13.27 9.75 0.22
N ALA A 58 -13.12 11.00 0.64
CA ALA A 58 -12.76 11.34 2.02
C ALA A 58 -13.82 10.86 3.02
N ALA A 59 -15.10 11.08 2.74
CA ALA A 59 -16.19 10.62 3.61
C ALA A 59 -16.25 9.09 3.73
N THR A 60 -16.09 8.36 2.62
CA THR A 60 -16.10 6.90 2.63
C THR A 60 -14.87 6.30 3.31
N ASP A 61 -13.69 6.92 3.21
CA ASP A 61 -12.48 6.49 3.88
C ASP A 61 -12.58 6.66 5.40
N LEU A 62 -13.18 7.77 5.87
CA LEU A 62 -13.46 7.98 7.28
C LEU A 62 -14.49 6.98 7.85
N TYR A 63 -15.45 6.54 7.02
CA TYR A 63 -16.48 5.60 7.46
C TYR A 63 -15.98 4.15 7.45
N SER A 64 -15.43 3.68 6.33
CA SER A 64 -14.94 2.30 6.19
C SER A 64 -14.03 2.17 4.98
N ARG A 65 -12.83 1.60 5.18
CA ARG A 65 -11.88 1.32 4.11
C ARG A 65 -12.46 0.38 3.03
N ASN A 66 -13.33 -0.53 3.40
CA ASN A 66 -14.00 -1.42 2.43
C ASN A 66 -14.99 -0.66 1.55
N VAL A 67 -15.78 0.26 2.12
CA VAL A 67 -16.70 1.12 1.37
C VAL A 67 -15.91 2.07 0.47
N PHE A 68 -14.85 2.66 1.00
CA PHE A 68 -13.92 3.48 0.20
C PHE A 68 -13.43 2.71 -1.03
N ASN A 69 -12.89 1.50 -0.86
CA ASN A 69 -12.37 0.71 -1.97
C ASN A 69 -13.44 0.46 -3.05
N GLN A 70 -14.66 0.10 -2.67
CA GLN A 70 -15.75 -0.12 -3.63
C GLN A 70 -16.08 1.14 -4.43
N VAL A 71 -16.21 2.28 -3.77
CA VAL A 71 -16.55 3.56 -4.40
C VAL A 71 -15.39 4.08 -5.25
N PHE A 72 -14.17 3.98 -4.73
CA PHE A 72 -12.96 4.50 -5.36
C PHE A 72 -12.63 3.74 -6.64
N PHE A 73 -12.51 2.40 -6.57
CA PHE A 73 -12.12 1.59 -7.72
C PHE A 73 -13.19 1.52 -8.82
N LYS A 74 -14.45 1.80 -8.50
CA LYS A 74 -15.50 2.04 -9.51
C LYS A 74 -15.14 3.18 -10.48
N SER A 75 -14.26 4.08 -10.10
CA SER A 75 -13.78 5.17 -10.97
C SER A 75 -12.88 4.70 -12.11
N TYR A 76 -12.35 3.48 -12.03
CA TYR A 76 -11.57 2.83 -13.10
C TYR A 76 -12.42 2.10 -14.12
N GLU A 77 -13.74 1.96 -13.91
CA GLU A 77 -14.63 1.26 -14.85
C GLU A 77 -14.51 1.81 -16.27
N GLY A 78 -14.33 0.89 -17.24
CA GLY A 78 -14.17 1.20 -18.65
C GLY A 78 -12.78 1.68 -19.06
N GLU A 79 -11.81 1.75 -18.12
CA GLU A 79 -10.42 2.03 -18.46
C GLU A 79 -9.76 0.82 -19.14
N SER A 80 -8.98 1.07 -20.21
CA SER A 80 -8.22 0.01 -20.89
C SER A 80 -7.06 -0.48 -20.01
N GLU A 81 -6.91 -1.81 -19.88
CA GLU A 81 -5.80 -2.43 -19.18
C GLU A 81 -4.44 -2.04 -19.78
N ASP A 82 -4.30 -2.15 -21.09
CA ASP A 82 -3.06 -1.80 -21.80
C ASP A 82 -2.65 -0.35 -21.52
N ARG A 83 -3.61 0.57 -21.53
CA ARG A 83 -3.35 1.97 -21.24
C ARG A 83 -2.92 2.20 -19.78
N LEU A 84 -3.59 1.58 -18.83
CA LEU A 84 -3.23 1.70 -17.43
C LEU A 84 -1.81 1.17 -17.17
N ARG A 85 -1.46 0.01 -17.75
CA ARG A 85 -0.14 -0.59 -17.63
C ARG A 85 0.93 0.21 -18.37
N TYR A 86 0.62 0.72 -19.57
CA TYR A 86 1.53 1.55 -20.35
C TYR A 86 2.00 2.80 -19.58
N PHE A 87 1.08 3.47 -18.88
CA PHE A 87 1.39 4.67 -18.11
C PHE A 87 1.94 4.41 -16.70
N SER A 88 2.15 3.17 -16.29
CA SER A 88 2.65 2.87 -14.93
C SER A 88 4.06 3.42 -14.68
N ASN A 89 4.96 3.36 -15.67
CA ASN A 89 6.30 3.93 -15.53
C ASN A 89 6.29 5.46 -15.50
N GLU A 90 5.42 6.11 -16.28
CA GLU A 90 5.26 7.56 -16.25
C GLU A 90 4.64 8.01 -14.92
N LEU A 91 3.66 7.29 -14.39
CA LEU A 91 3.11 7.49 -13.05
C LEU A 91 4.23 7.41 -11.99
N PHE A 92 5.10 6.42 -12.11
CA PHE A 92 6.24 6.29 -11.21
C PHE A 92 7.15 7.50 -11.28
N GLU A 93 7.63 7.89 -12.46
CA GLU A 93 8.59 9.00 -12.60
C GLU A 93 8.00 10.36 -12.21
N GLU A 94 6.74 10.64 -12.56
CA GLU A 94 6.14 11.95 -12.35
C GLU A 94 5.46 12.11 -10.98
N VAL A 95 4.96 11.01 -10.37
CA VAL A 95 4.12 11.09 -9.17
C VAL A 95 4.70 10.34 -7.98
N LEU A 96 5.08 9.07 -8.17
CA LEU A 96 5.44 8.23 -7.04
C LEU A 96 6.88 8.45 -6.57
N LYS A 97 7.83 8.52 -7.48
CA LYS A 97 9.25 8.70 -7.18
C LYS A 97 9.55 10.04 -6.48
N PRO A 98 9.01 11.20 -6.96
CA PRO A 98 9.20 12.47 -6.26
C PRO A 98 8.53 12.51 -4.89
N ALA A 99 7.56 11.64 -4.66
CA ALA A 99 6.81 11.56 -3.41
C ALA A 99 7.43 10.64 -2.35
N VAL A 100 8.52 9.94 -2.65
CA VAL A 100 9.24 9.11 -1.66
C VAL A 100 9.73 10.00 -0.53
N PHE A 101 9.40 9.66 0.71
CA PHE A 101 9.86 10.44 1.85
C PHE A 101 11.39 10.36 2.00
N PRO A 102 12.07 11.45 2.41
CA PRO A 102 13.52 11.48 2.57
C PRO A 102 14.07 10.36 3.47
N GLY A 103 13.33 10.04 4.55
CA GLY A 103 13.73 9.00 5.51
C GLY A 103 13.48 7.55 5.06
N THR A 104 12.78 7.33 3.93
CA THR A 104 12.40 5.97 3.46
C THR A 104 13.62 5.08 3.25
N PHE A 105 14.61 5.54 2.49
CA PHE A 105 15.80 4.73 2.23
C PHE A 105 16.58 4.38 3.49
N THR A 106 16.68 5.31 4.43
CA THR A 106 17.33 5.06 5.73
C THR A 106 16.59 3.97 6.52
N LEU A 107 15.25 3.98 6.52
CA LEU A 107 14.44 2.96 7.17
C LEU A 107 14.64 1.58 6.50
N LEU A 108 14.59 1.53 5.17
CA LEU A 108 14.77 0.29 4.40
C LEU A 108 16.19 -0.30 4.60
N GLU A 109 17.23 0.54 4.54
CA GLU A 109 18.59 0.11 4.80
C GLU A 109 18.79 -0.41 6.22
N LYS A 110 18.19 0.23 7.23
CA LYS A 110 18.24 -0.25 8.62
C LYS A 110 17.63 -1.63 8.74
N SER A 111 16.48 -1.85 8.12
CA SER A 111 15.80 -3.15 8.12
C SER A 111 16.66 -4.22 7.42
N LYS A 112 17.26 -3.88 6.27
CA LYS A 112 18.15 -4.77 5.52
C LYS A 112 19.41 -5.13 6.33
N LYS A 113 20.05 -4.16 6.99
CA LYS A 113 21.20 -4.38 7.88
C LYS A 113 20.87 -5.28 9.06
N ASN A 114 19.63 -5.25 9.54
CA ASN A 114 19.14 -6.13 10.61
C ASN A 114 18.73 -7.53 10.09
N GLY A 115 18.94 -7.83 8.82
CA GLY A 115 18.61 -9.12 8.22
C GLY A 115 17.11 -9.37 8.04
N LEU A 116 16.27 -8.33 8.09
CA LEU A 116 14.83 -8.45 7.94
C LEU A 116 14.46 -8.62 6.46
N ARG A 117 13.58 -9.57 6.17
CA ARG A 117 12.94 -9.69 4.86
C ARG A 117 11.97 -8.51 4.68
N GLN A 118 12.10 -7.77 3.59
CA GLN A 118 11.28 -6.58 3.34
C GLN A 118 10.05 -6.94 2.52
N VAL A 119 8.87 -6.55 2.99
CA VAL A 119 7.59 -6.91 2.36
C VAL A 119 6.68 -5.68 2.34
N ALA A 120 6.23 -5.26 1.15
CA ALA A 120 5.26 -4.18 1.02
C ALA A 120 3.83 -4.73 0.98
N ILE A 121 2.89 -4.04 1.67
CA ILE A 121 1.49 -4.43 1.74
C ILE A 121 0.62 -3.20 1.54
N THR A 122 0.10 -3.02 0.33
CA THR A 122 -0.58 -1.79 -0.05
C THR A 122 -2.00 -2.00 -0.56
N GLY A 123 -2.84 -0.98 -0.37
CA GLY A 123 -4.15 -0.86 -0.99
C GLY A 123 -4.15 -0.35 -2.43
N ALA A 124 -2.98 0.03 -2.97
CA ALA A 124 -2.84 0.45 -4.36
C ALA A 124 -2.95 -0.71 -5.35
N LEU A 125 -2.98 -0.38 -6.64
CA LEU A 125 -2.99 -1.38 -7.71
C LEU A 125 -1.58 -1.91 -7.99
N ASP A 126 -1.45 -3.22 -8.16
CA ASP A 126 -0.19 -3.94 -8.37
C ASP A 126 0.66 -3.32 -9.49
N PHE A 127 0.09 -3.13 -10.68
CA PHE A 127 0.80 -2.55 -11.82
C PHE A 127 1.20 -1.08 -11.60
N SER A 128 0.48 -0.34 -10.74
CA SER A 128 0.79 1.06 -10.45
C SER A 128 1.98 1.21 -9.52
N VAL A 129 2.17 0.28 -8.58
CA VAL A 129 3.24 0.38 -7.57
C VAL A 129 4.47 -0.45 -7.89
N ALA A 130 4.39 -1.39 -8.84
CA ALA A 130 5.51 -2.27 -9.17
C ALA A 130 6.81 -1.50 -9.50
N PRO A 131 6.82 -0.43 -10.33
CA PRO A 131 8.05 0.33 -10.60
C PRO A 131 8.61 1.05 -9.35
N LEU A 132 7.74 1.51 -8.44
CA LEU A 132 8.16 2.09 -7.17
C LEU A 132 8.83 1.05 -6.27
N LEU A 133 8.26 -0.14 -6.15
CA LEU A 133 8.81 -1.21 -5.32
C LEU A 133 10.17 -1.70 -5.84
N GLU A 134 10.32 -1.82 -7.15
CA GLU A 134 11.61 -2.10 -7.79
C GLU A 134 12.64 -1.01 -7.44
N TYR A 135 12.27 0.27 -7.56
CA TYR A 135 13.14 1.40 -7.19
C TYR A 135 13.53 1.40 -5.71
N LEU A 136 12.63 1.00 -4.81
CA LEU A 136 12.88 0.87 -3.38
C LEU A 136 13.65 -0.41 -3.01
N GLY A 137 13.83 -1.35 -3.95
CA GLY A 137 14.48 -2.63 -3.72
C GLY A 137 13.67 -3.59 -2.85
N ILE A 138 12.34 -3.48 -2.90
CA ILE A 138 11.39 -4.37 -2.19
C ILE A 138 10.85 -5.38 -3.19
N GLU A 139 11.31 -6.62 -3.11
CA GLU A 139 10.94 -7.70 -4.04
C GLU A 139 9.62 -8.39 -3.66
N ASP A 140 9.37 -8.54 -2.36
CA ASP A 140 8.16 -9.18 -1.87
C ASP A 140 7.05 -8.14 -1.64
N PHE A 141 5.90 -8.32 -2.28
CA PHE A 141 4.77 -7.44 -2.04
C PHE A 141 3.42 -8.08 -2.31
N VAL A 142 2.40 -7.49 -1.72
CA VAL A 142 1.00 -7.71 -2.07
C VAL A 142 0.29 -6.37 -2.25
N ALA A 143 -0.50 -6.28 -3.31
CA ALA A 143 -1.27 -5.09 -3.69
C ALA A 143 -2.65 -5.50 -4.19
N ASN A 144 -3.56 -4.55 -4.35
CA ASN A 144 -4.85 -4.82 -4.95
C ASN A 144 -4.71 -5.10 -6.45
N ARG A 145 -5.57 -5.98 -6.95
CA ARG A 145 -5.66 -6.32 -8.36
C ARG A 145 -7.00 -5.87 -8.93
N LEU A 146 -6.96 -5.03 -9.95
CA LEU A 146 -8.16 -4.59 -10.66
C LEU A 146 -8.67 -5.73 -11.56
N GLU A 147 -9.98 -5.95 -11.58
CA GLU A 147 -10.59 -6.93 -12.46
C GLU A 147 -10.74 -6.34 -13.87
N PHE A 148 -10.30 -7.12 -14.87
CA PHE A 148 -10.45 -6.77 -16.28
C PHE A 148 -11.28 -7.83 -17.01
N VAL A 149 -12.17 -7.37 -17.88
CA VAL A 149 -12.97 -8.22 -18.80
C VAL A 149 -12.81 -7.65 -20.21
N ASN A 150 -12.42 -8.49 -21.15
CA ASN A 150 -12.14 -8.09 -22.54
C ASN A 150 -11.20 -6.89 -22.66
N GLY A 151 -10.17 -6.79 -21.78
CA GLY A 151 -9.18 -5.71 -21.77
C GLY A 151 -9.66 -4.40 -21.15
N TYR A 152 -10.83 -4.37 -20.48
CA TYR A 152 -11.37 -3.19 -19.82
C TYR A 152 -11.65 -3.44 -18.35
N ALA A 153 -11.32 -2.47 -17.52
CA ALA A 153 -11.56 -2.51 -16.09
C ALA A 153 -13.07 -2.54 -15.77
N THR A 154 -13.48 -3.42 -14.88
CA THR A 154 -14.87 -3.49 -14.39
C THR A 154 -15.14 -2.52 -13.25
N GLY A 155 -14.09 -1.90 -12.69
CA GLY A 155 -14.17 -1.09 -11.48
C GLY A 155 -14.26 -1.93 -10.20
N ARG A 156 -14.07 -3.24 -10.27
CA ARG A 156 -14.00 -4.15 -9.12
C ARG A 156 -12.58 -4.61 -8.86
N LEU A 157 -12.30 -4.97 -7.62
CA LEU A 157 -11.04 -5.60 -7.24
C LEU A 157 -11.21 -7.12 -7.17
N LEU A 158 -10.19 -7.84 -7.61
CA LEU A 158 -10.07 -9.28 -7.40
C LEU A 158 -9.70 -9.56 -5.94
N PRO A 159 -10.35 -10.53 -5.26
CA PRO A 159 -9.97 -10.89 -3.91
C PRO A 159 -8.58 -11.58 -3.87
N PRO A 160 -7.89 -11.50 -2.70
CA PRO A 160 -8.25 -10.75 -1.52
C PRO A 160 -8.00 -9.24 -1.68
N VAL A 161 -8.90 -8.40 -1.15
CA VAL A 161 -8.74 -6.94 -1.18
C VAL A 161 -7.87 -6.49 0.00
N MET A 162 -6.73 -5.86 -0.27
CA MET A 162 -5.75 -5.44 0.73
C MET A 162 -6.23 -4.18 1.47
N ALA A 163 -6.93 -4.40 2.58
CA ALA A 163 -7.41 -3.36 3.48
C ALA A 163 -7.58 -3.91 4.90
N SER A 164 -7.24 -3.10 5.91
CA SER A 164 -7.50 -3.39 7.32
C SER A 164 -7.16 -4.84 7.74
N ALA A 165 -8.12 -5.60 8.24
CA ALA A 165 -7.94 -6.98 8.71
C ALA A 165 -7.43 -7.96 7.63
N THR A 166 -7.67 -7.68 6.35
CA THR A 166 -7.17 -8.53 5.27
C THR A 166 -5.66 -8.44 5.14
N LYS A 167 -5.05 -7.26 5.36
CA LYS A 167 -3.59 -7.13 5.43
C LYS A 167 -3.02 -8.03 6.54
N ALA A 168 -3.59 -7.98 7.74
CA ALA A 168 -3.16 -8.82 8.86
C ALA A 168 -3.28 -10.32 8.58
N ARG A 169 -4.38 -10.75 7.95
CA ARG A 169 -4.58 -12.15 7.56
C ARG A 169 -3.53 -12.59 6.55
N TRP A 170 -3.31 -11.81 5.51
CA TRP A 170 -2.30 -12.09 4.50
C TRP A 170 -0.88 -12.20 5.10
N ILE A 171 -0.52 -11.31 6.05
CA ILE A 171 0.76 -11.37 6.76
C ILE A 171 0.91 -12.68 7.53
N ARG A 172 -0.14 -13.14 8.25
CA ARG A 172 -0.07 -14.42 8.98
C ARG A 172 0.15 -15.59 8.02
N GLU A 173 -0.63 -15.67 6.94
CA GLU A 173 -0.50 -16.71 5.92
C GLU A 173 0.88 -16.69 5.25
N PHE A 174 1.40 -15.49 4.94
CA PHE A 174 2.75 -15.31 4.39
C PHE A 174 3.82 -15.75 5.39
N ALA A 175 3.73 -15.31 6.64
CA ALA A 175 4.70 -15.65 7.68
C ALA A 175 4.74 -17.16 7.97
N GLU A 176 3.57 -17.82 8.02
CA GLU A 176 3.47 -19.27 8.18
C GLU A 176 4.14 -20.02 7.02
N ARG A 177 3.83 -19.63 5.78
CA ARG A 177 4.40 -20.25 4.58
C ARG A 177 5.92 -20.08 4.48
N GLU A 178 6.43 -18.90 4.86
CA GLU A 178 7.85 -18.55 4.72
C GLU A 178 8.70 -18.84 5.98
N GLY A 179 8.08 -19.35 7.06
CA GLY A 179 8.78 -19.61 8.33
C GLY A 179 9.26 -18.34 9.03
N ILE A 180 8.45 -17.26 8.98
CA ILE A 180 8.74 -15.96 9.58
C ILE A 180 8.16 -15.89 10.99
N SER A 181 8.96 -15.42 11.96
CA SER A 181 8.53 -15.10 13.32
C SER A 181 7.87 -13.72 13.35
N LEU A 182 6.58 -13.67 13.58
CA LEU A 182 5.87 -12.39 13.72
C LEU A 182 6.26 -11.64 15.01
N SER A 183 6.60 -12.36 16.09
CA SER A 183 7.08 -11.75 17.35
C SER A 183 8.43 -11.04 17.20
N ASP A 184 9.24 -11.42 16.21
CA ASP A 184 10.52 -10.80 15.92
C ASP A 184 10.45 -9.85 14.71
N SER A 185 9.26 -9.70 14.14
CA SER A 185 9.01 -8.89 12.94
C SER A 185 8.52 -7.48 13.26
N TYR A 186 8.68 -6.61 12.28
CA TYR A 186 8.29 -5.20 12.32
C TYR A 186 7.12 -4.94 11.37
N ALA A 187 6.28 -3.96 11.71
CA ALA A 187 5.28 -3.42 10.79
C ALA A 187 5.22 -1.89 10.88
N TYR A 188 5.07 -1.23 9.74
CA TYR A 188 5.12 0.21 9.58
C TYR A 188 3.88 0.70 8.83
N SER A 189 3.15 1.67 9.40
CA SER A 189 1.99 2.31 8.76
C SER A 189 1.74 3.70 9.34
N ASP A 190 1.05 4.54 8.56
CA ASP A 190 0.62 5.89 8.94
C ASP A 190 -0.82 5.96 9.44
N SER A 191 -1.63 4.93 9.19
CA SER A 191 -3.08 4.98 9.38
C SER A 191 -3.60 4.02 10.44
N ILE A 192 -4.58 4.51 11.23
CA ILE A 192 -5.32 3.67 12.18
C ILE A 192 -6.05 2.50 11.50
N SER A 193 -6.36 2.59 10.21
CA SER A 193 -6.98 1.50 9.45
C SER A 193 -6.11 0.24 9.41
N ASP A 194 -4.79 0.36 9.60
CA ASP A 194 -3.81 -0.72 9.62
C ASP A 194 -3.49 -1.22 11.04
N LEU A 195 -4.26 -0.78 12.05
CA LEU A 195 -4.15 -1.31 13.41
C LEU A 195 -4.11 -2.84 13.47
N PRO A 196 -4.96 -3.60 12.70
CA PRO A 196 -4.86 -5.05 12.67
C PRO A 196 -3.50 -5.58 12.21
N MET A 197 -2.86 -4.93 11.23
CA MET A 197 -1.53 -5.27 10.73
C MET A 197 -0.45 -4.99 11.79
N LEU A 198 -0.50 -3.83 12.44
CA LEU A 198 0.44 -3.42 13.46
C LEU A 198 0.35 -4.30 14.71
N SER A 199 -0.85 -4.76 15.07
CA SER A 199 -1.09 -5.53 16.30
C SER A 199 -0.64 -6.99 16.25
N ILE A 200 -0.20 -7.51 15.11
CA ILE A 200 0.20 -8.92 14.98
C ILE A 200 1.70 -9.16 14.97
N VAL A 201 2.49 -8.09 15.03
CA VAL A 201 3.96 -8.16 15.03
C VAL A 201 4.50 -7.75 16.40
N GLY A 202 5.75 -8.17 16.69
CA GLY A 202 6.39 -7.81 17.96
C GLY A 202 6.87 -6.36 18.01
N TYR A 203 7.15 -5.74 16.85
CA TYR A 203 7.68 -4.37 16.78
C TYR A 203 6.86 -3.48 15.83
N PRO A 204 5.66 -3.06 16.23
CA PRO A 204 4.87 -2.09 15.48
C PRO A 204 5.48 -0.69 15.56
N ALA A 205 5.41 0.06 14.46
CA ALA A 205 5.86 1.44 14.38
C ALA A 205 4.87 2.30 13.59
N ALA A 206 4.45 3.40 14.19
CA ALA A 206 3.62 4.41 13.54
C ALA A 206 4.51 5.39 12.78
N VAL A 207 4.37 5.46 11.45
CA VAL A 207 5.18 6.30 10.56
C VAL A 207 4.33 7.45 10.06
N ASN A 208 4.76 8.71 10.30
CA ASN A 208 3.99 9.91 9.93
C ASN A 208 2.49 9.82 10.33
N PRO A 209 2.12 9.30 11.52
CA PRO A 209 0.82 8.76 11.81
C PRO A 209 -0.31 9.79 11.75
N ASP A 210 -1.50 9.33 11.34
CA ASP A 210 -2.73 10.06 11.59
C ASP A 210 -2.97 10.26 13.10
N PHE A 211 -3.90 11.16 13.44
CA PHE A 211 -4.15 11.52 14.85
C PHE A 211 -4.53 10.29 15.70
N ARG A 212 -5.37 9.40 15.17
CA ARG A 212 -5.88 8.22 15.90
C ARG A 212 -4.79 7.18 16.10
N LEU A 213 -3.99 6.90 15.07
CA LEU A 213 -2.85 5.99 15.19
C LEU A 213 -1.78 6.55 16.13
N LYS A 214 -1.53 7.87 16.09
CA LYS A 214 -0.60 8.52 17.03
C LYS A 214 -1.03 8.33 18.48
N GLN A 215 -2.31 8.51 18.78
CA GLN A 215 -2.83 8.29 20.14
C GLN A 215 -2.68 6.82 20.57
N THR A 216 -2.99 5.88 19.68
CA THR A 216 -2.81 4.44 19.94
C THR A 216 -1.34 4.09 20.17
N ALA A 217 -0.43 4.61 19.34
CA ALA A 217 1.00 4.36 19.49
C ALA A 217 1.54 4.87 20.85
N LEU A 218 1.10 6.05 21.29
CA LEU A 218 1.46 6.59 22.60
C LEU A 218 0.91 5.75 23.76
N GLN A 219 -0.30 5.21 23.63
CA GLN A 219 -0.92 4.37 24.66
C GLN A 219 -0.26 3.00 24.83
N HIS A 220 0.37 2.51 23.75
CA HIS A 220 1.00 1.19 23.71
C HIS A 220 2.53 1.22 23.66
N ASP A 221 3.13 2.39 23.89
CA ASP A 221 4.59 2.61 23.81
C ASP A 221 5.21 2.16 22.47
N TRP A 222 4.46 2.28 21.36
CA TRP A 222 4.97 1.97 20.03
C TRP A 222 5.92 3.06 19.53
N ALA A 223 6.88 2.65 18.70
CA ALA A 223 7.75 3.61 18.03
C ALA A 223 6.95 4.55 17.11
N ILE A 224 7.26 5.85 17.18
CA ILE A 224 6.71 6.86 16.28
C ILE A 224 7.88 7.43 15.46
N LEU A 225 7.80 7.27 14.15
CA LEU A 225 8.82 7.70 13.20
C LEU A 225 8.30 8.85 12.34
N ASN A 226 9.18 9.78 12.02
CA ASN A 226 8.92 10.83 11.03
C ASN A 226 9.91 10.65 9.87
N LEU A 227 9.40 10.37 8.66
CA LEU A 227 10.22 10.20 7.45
C LEU A 227 10.16 11.43 6.51
N LYS A 228 9.39 12.47 6.89
CA LYS A 228 9.24 13.72 6.12
C LYS A 228 10.51 14.54 6.11
#